data_e665a7d1635940c5eb2792dfea222ab7
#
_entry.id   e665a7d1635940c5eb2792dfea222ab7
#
_cell.length_a   1.000
_cell.length_b   1.000
_cell.length_c   1.000
_cell.angle_alpha   90.00
_cell.angle_beta   90.00
_cell.angle_gamma   90.00
#
_symmetry.space_group_name_H-M   'P 1'
#
loop_
_entity.id
_entity.type
_entity.pdbx_description
1 polymer ?
#
loop_
_entity_poly.entity_id
_entity_poly.type
_entity_poly.pdbx_seq_one_letter_code
_entity_poly.pdbx_strand_id
1 'polypeptide(L)'
;MGRYSRMLGFTEASPKATRLASVVLLLGSAWSIAFQLSTTFWMISIATVLGGGDFLLGMAMVGILVIIRIVVQVVLDYPTGGLGDLIGQRWILASALICYAIAFWLTAYAVAVVYVPFFVFVVIYALMGLGASQESGAMPAWFDNNYRVAMPNDKDRKQYGVFWSRAGMVFQLISTLVLIPGSLLAFVLGRYWVFQLQAVFFVFLALLALVLIRDFPGARKKESERAGFREYGRLLKDGIRFMGSSRFVTFTMVGEMLMWAIGIVWWEILLFPLYFGYLLSDIAVSAFRTSMFAPMVVAQERSGIVSQRFDPKKWIPRLRFIQFGSIAFFMGLVAITAIFPLPTPAAQFITLFIPFTVLPFMVLPIVSIIPVVLIWVVFVGTDVLGRMAEVLSGRVMLDVFPNRIRNCMYSLRPTIAFLLSIPLIFVISQLLPIFGFPIVFFIAAMVALTGAILIRKGFSYPIPKDESIEELLGEVSDEVPVIPEAGIPELPIPAEIPAQTQERIDKAAVIPDTTRVAEESSG
;
A
#
# COMPACT_ATOMS: atom_id res chain seq x y z
N MET A 1 12.66 -0.17 31.13
CA MET A 1 12.10 -0.18 29.77
C MET A 1 11.01 -1.25 29.66
N GLY A 2 9.76 -0.89 29.29
CA GLY A 2 8.66 -1.83 29.28
C GLY A 2 8.79 -2.87 28.13
N ARG A 3 8.33 -4.08 28.36
CA ARG A 3 8.22 -5.15 27.33
C ARG A 3 7.48 -4.63 26.07
N TYR A 4 6.50 -3.76 26.28
CA TYR A 4 5.69 -3.15 25.23
C TYR A 4 6.50 -2.26 24.26
N SER A 5 7.37 -1.35 24.74
CA SER A 5 8.18 -0.50 23.84
C SER A 5 9.17 -1.30 23.00
N ARG A 6 9.71 -2.41 23.54
CA ARG A 6 10.55 -3.34 22.75
C ARG A 6 9.74 -4.07 21.67
N MET A 7 8.51 -4.46 21.95
CA MET A 7 7.62 -5.03 20.93
C MET A 7 7.33 -4.06 19.79
N LEU A 8 7.27 -2.75 20.08
CA LEU A 8 7.09 -1.69 19.08
C LEU A 8 8.35 -1.39 18.25
N GLY A 9 9.50 -1.97 18.61
CA GLY A 9 10.76 -1.76 17.89
C GLY A 9 11.66 -0.69 18.47
N PHE A 10 11.31 -0.14 19.63
CA PHE A 10 12.13 0.87 20.30
C PHE A 10 13.11 0.22 21.27
N THR A 11 14.40 0.55 21.13
CA THR A 11 15.44 0.14 22.08
C THR A 11 15.58 1.12 23.22
N GLU A 12 15.34 2.44 22.97
CA GLU A 12 15.44 3.53 23.92
C GLU A 12 14.21 4.44 23.83
N ALA A 13 13.02 3.89 24.14
CA ALA A 13 11.80 4.68 24.03
C ALA A 13 11.61 5.67 25.18
N SER A 14 11.41 6.92 24.85
CA SER A 14 10.84 7.88 25.77
C SER A 14 9.35 7.58 26.03
N PRO A 15 8.77 8.00 27.16
CA PRO A 15 7.32 7.90 27.38
C PRO A 15 6.50 8.58 26.27
N LYS A 16 7.03 9.68 25.69
CA LYS A 16 6.42 10.38 24.55
C LYS A 16 6.40 9.49 23.29
N ALA A 17 7.51 8.79 22.98
CA ALA A 17 7.59 7.90 21.83
C ALA A 17 6.63 6.71 21.96
N THR A 18 6.55 6.12 23.15
CA THR A 18 5.62 5.02 23.44
C THR A 18 4.16 5.46 23.27
N ARG A 19 3.80 6.64 23.77
CA ARG A 19 2.46 7.20 23.59
C ARG A 19 2.14 7.46 22.12
N LEU A 20 3.08 8.08 21.38
CA LEU A 20 2.94 8.37 19.96
C LEU A 20 2.68 7.09 19.14
N ALA A 21 3.49 6.07 19.37
CA ALA A 21 3.35 4.76 18.71
C ALA A 21 2.03 4.07 19.05
N SER A 22 1.59 4.15 20.32
CA SER A 22 0.30 3.58 20.74
C SER A 22 -0.90 4.27 20.06
N VAL A 23 -0.86 5.58 19.87
CA VAL A 23 -1.90 6.32 19.15
C VAL A 23 -1.96 5.89 17.69
N VAL A 24 -0.80 5.76 17.01
CA VAL A 24 -0.74 5.29 15.61
C VAL A 24 -1.29 3.88 15.49
N LEU A 25 -0.87 2.97 16.37
CA LEU A 25 -1.37 1.59 16.35
C LEU A 25 -2.88 1.52 16.60
N LEU A 26 -3.39 2.26 17.57
CA LEU A 26 -4.82 2.28 17.87
C LEU A 26 -5.64 2.83 16.70
N LEU A 27 -5.30 4.03 16.21
CA LEU A 27 -6.03 4.68 15.13
C LEU A 27 -5.89 3.92 13.81
N GLY A 28 -4.68 3.47 13.46
CA GLY A 28 -4.43 2.71 12.24
C GLY A 28 -5.11 1.33 12.25
N SER A 29 -5.13 0.65 13.39
CA SER A 29 -5.87 -0.61 13.55
C SER A 29 -7.38 -0.40 13.44
N ALA A 30 -7.92 0.61 14.12
CA ALA A 30 -9.34 0.92 14.06
C ALA A 30 -9.77 1.40 12.67
N TRP A 31 -8.95 2.20 11.99
CA TRP A 31 -9.15 2.57 10.57
C TRP A 31 -9.16 1.34 9.66
N SER A 32 -8.19 0.41 9.84
CA SER A 32 -8.14 -0.85 9.10
C SER A 32 -9.42 -1.66 9.29
N ILE A 33 -9.94 -1.76 10.52
CA ILE A 33 -11.21 -2.42 10.81
C ILE A 33 -12.35 -1.71 10.06
N ALA A 34 -12.47 -0.40 10.23
CA ALA A 34 -13.55 0.37 9.62
C ALA A 34 -13.59 0.21 8.09
N PHE A 35 -12.42 0.29 7.44
CA PHE A 35 -12.34 0.26 5.98
C PHE A 35 -12.55 -1.15 5.41
N GLN A 36 -12.02 -2.17 6.07
CA GLN A 36 -12.03 -3.55 5.55
C GLN A 36 -13.36 -4.31 5.78
N LEU A 37 -14.26 -3.79 6.61
CA LEU A 37 -15.52 -4.47 6.94
C LEU A 37 -16.36 -4.81 5.70
N SER A 38 -16.37 -3.97 4.66
CA SER A 38 -17.13 -4.18 3.43
C SER A 38 -16.29 -4.23 2.16
N THR A 39 -14.96 -4.17 2.25
CA THR A 39 -14.07 -4.08 1.09
C THR A 39 -14.36 -5.15 0.04
N THR A 40 -14.70 -6.37 0.45
CA THR A 40 -14.96 -7.49 -0.47
C THR A 40 -16.24 -7.37 -1.28
N PHE A 41 -17.23 -6.60 -0.81
CA PHE A 41 -18.52 -6.49 -1.46
C PHE A 41 -19.00 -5.04 -1.72
N TRP A 42 -18.28 -4.02 -1.25
CA TRP A 42 -18.67 -2.62 -1.44
C TRP A 42 -18.84 -2.26 -2.92
N MET A 43 -17.82 -2.50 -3.72
CA MET A 43 -17.84 -2.23 -5.16
C MET A 43 -18.88 -3.10 -5.87
N ILE A 44 -18.99 -4.37 -5.52
CA ILE A 44 -19.96 -5.31 -6.09
C ILE A 44 -21.40 -4.85 -5.80
N SER A 45 -21.66 -4.32 -4.58
CA SER A 45 -22.98 -3.77 -4.23
C SER A 45 -23.36 -2.61 -5.12
N ILE A 46 -22.44 -1.67 -5.35
CA ILE A 46 -22.67 -0.51 -6.23
C ILE A 46 -22.86 -0.97 -7.68
N ALA A 47 -22.00 -1.88 -8.16
CA ALA A 47 -22.09 -2.44 -9.50
C ALA A 47 -23.43 -3.16 -9.71
N THR A 48 -23.91 -3.94 -8.74
CA THR A 48 -25.20 -4.62 -8.80
C THR A 48 -26.37 -3.63 -8.92
N VAL A 49 -26.34 -2.54 -8.15
CA VAL A 49 -27.39 -1.49 -8.25
C VAL A 49 -27.34 -0.80 -9.62
N LEU A 50 -26.17 -0.42 -10.08
CA LEU A 50 -25.99 0.27 -11.38
C LEU A 50 -26.30 -0.64 -12.58
N GLY A 51 -26.06 -1.94 -12.45
CA GLY A 51 -26.33 -2.93 -13.50
C GLY A 51 -27.75 -3.54 -13.44
N GLY A 52 -28.66 -2.99 -12.59
CA GLY A 52 -30.03 -3.52 -12.49
C GLY A 52 -30.11 -4.97 -11.99
N GLY A 53 -29.19 -5.38 -11.12
CA GLY A 53 -29.07 -6.74 -10.59
C GLY A 53 -27.89 -7.53 -11.12
N ASP A 54 -27.33 -7.18 -12.28
CA ASP A 54 -26.13 -7.78 -12.83
C ASP A 54 -24.91 -6.90 -12.55
N PHE A 55 -24.02 -7.38 -11.66
CA PHE A 55 -22.82 -6.63 -11.28
C PHE A 55 -21.83 -6.43 -12.43
N LEU A 56 -21.75 -7.37 -13.40
CA LEU A 56 -20.84 -7.24 -14.54
C LEU A 56 -21.27 -6.07 -15.44
N LEU A 57 -22.58 -5.93 -15.71
CA LEU A 57 -23.11 -4.78 -16.47
C LEU A 57 -22.81 -3.46 -15.77
N GLY A 58 -22.93 -3.43 -14.44
CA GLY A 58 -22.64 -2.23 -13.64
C GLY A 58 -21.15 -1.83 -13.61
N MET A 59 -20.23 -2.75 -13.91
CA MET A 59 -18.79 -2.46 -13.87
C MET A 59 -18.36 -1.37 -14.84
N ALA A 60 -19.05 -1.19 -15.98
CA ALA A 60 -18.78 -0.09 -16.90
C ALA A 60 -18.96 1.29 -16.23
N MET A 61 -20.04 1.45 -15.46
CA MET A 61 -20.29 2.69 -14.70
C MET A 61 -19.37 2.83 -13.49
N VAL A 62 -19.09 1.72 -12.79
CA VAL A 62 -18.12 1.71 -11.68
C VAL A 62 -16.73 2.17 -12.15
N GLY A 63 -16.30 1.78 -13.34
CA GLY A 63 -15.03 2.26 -13.89
C GLY A 63 -14.96 3.78 -14.01
N ILE A 64 -16.04 4.43 -14.47
CA ILE A 64 -16.14 5.89 -14.53
C ILE A 64 -16.05 6.49 -13.11
N LEU A 65 -16.74 5.89 -12.15
CA LEU A 65 -16.71 6.35 -10.75
C LEU A 65 -15.33 6.21 -10.12
N VAL A 66 -14.61 5.12 -10.38
CA VAL A 66 -13.22 4.93 -9.92
C VAL A 66 -12.30 5.99 -10.53
N ILE A 67 -12.49 6.33 -11.81
CA ILE A 67 -11.74 7.43 -12.45
C ILE A 67 -12.01 8.76 -11.73
N ILE A 68 -13.27 9.07 -11.42
CA ILE A 68 -13.64 10.29 -10.67
C ILE A 68 -12.91 10.30 -9.31
N ARG A 69 -12.91 9.18 -8.57
CA ARG A 69 -12.20 9.05 -7.30
C ARG A 69 -10.70 9.32 -7.45
N ILE A 70 -10.06 8.71 -8.45
CA ILE A 70 -8.62 8.88 -8.71
C ILE A 70 -8.31 10.33 -9.08
N VAL A 71 -9.09 10.95 -9.95
CA VAL A 71 -8.89 12.35 -10.36
C VAL A 71 -9.02 13.28 -9.16
N VAL A 72 -10.07 13.12 -8.35
CA VAL A 72 -10.26 13.93 -7.13
C VAL A 72 -9.10 13.74 -6.17
N GLN A 73 -8.67 12.48 -5.95
CA GLN A 73 -7.54 12.16 -5.08
C GLN A 73 -6.26 12.84 -5.57
N VAL A 74 -5.87 12.66 -6.83
CA VAL A 74 -4.61 13.20 -7.39
C VAL A 74 -4.61 14.72 -7.40
N VAL A 75 -5.73 15.36 -7.77
CA VAL A 75 -5.84 16.83 -7.83
C VAL A 75 -5.77 17.45 -6.44
N LEU A 76 -6.37 16.81 -5.45
CA LEU A 76 -6.47 17.34 -4.08
C LEU A 76 -5.36 16.88 -3.14
N ASP A 77 -4.55 15.87 -3.49
CA ASP A 77 -3.50 15.32 -2.63
C ASP A 77 -2.52 16.41 -2.17
N TYR A 78 -2.07 17.24 -3.08
CA TYR A 78 -1.15 18.32 -2.76
C TYR A 78 -1.79 19.49 -1.97
N PRO A 79 -2.95 20.07 -2.36
CA PRO A 79 -3.63 21.12 -1.60
C PRO A 79 -3.95 20.69 -0.17
N THR A 80 -4.38 19.44 0.03
CA THR A 80 -4.75 18.94 1.36
C THR A 80 -3.53 18.72 2.26
N GLY A 81 -2.39 18.31 1.70
CA GLY A 81 -1.12 18.24 2.41
C GLY A 81 -0.69 19.61 2.94
N GLY A 82 -0.71 20.64 2.08
CA GLY A 82 -0.41 22.02 2.46
C GLY A 82 -1.38 22.59 3.51
N LEU A 83 -2.66 22.25 3.38
CA LEU A 83 -3.67 22.64 4.37
C LEU A 83 -3.41 21.97 5.74
N GLY A 84 -2.95 20.71 5.73
CA GLY A 84 -2.57 19.99 6.95
C GLY A 84 -1.45 20.65 7.73
N ASP A 85 -0.49 21.25 7.03
CA ASP A 85 0.59 22.01 7.67
C ASP A 85 0.09 23.35 8.27
N LEU A 86 -0.97 23.94 7.72
CA LEU A 86 -1.56 25.19 8.21
C LEU A 86 -2.46 24.98 9.43
N ILE A 87 -3.51 24.16 9.28
CA ILE A 87 -4.54 23.99 10.30
C ILE A 87 -4.24 22.86 11.29
N GLY A 88 -3.32 21.96 10.92
CA GLY A 88 -2.89 20.81 11.72
C GLY A 88 -3.49 19.49 11.25
N GLN A 89 -2.66 18.45 11.27
CA GLN A 89 -2.94 17.14 10.70
C GLN A 89 -4.18 16.45 11.31
N ARG A 90 -4.49 16.75 12.59
CA ARG A 90 -5.68 16.21 13.27
C ARG A 90 -6.99 16.60 12.58
N TRP A 91 -7.09 17.83 12.07
CA TRP A 91 -8.29 18.32 11.41
C TRP A 91 -8.44 17.72 10.01
N ILE A 92 -7.34 17.58 9.30
CA ILE A 92 -7.30 16.94 7.98
C ILE A 92 -7.72 15.47 8.10
N LEU A 93 -7.14 14.74 9.05
CA LEU A 93 -7.51 13.34 9.25
C LEU A 93 -8.98 13.19 9.69
N ALA A 94 -9.44 14.03 10.60
CA ALA A 94 -10.85 14.01 11.01
C ALA A 94 -11.78 14.31 9.84
N SER A 95 -11.45 15.29 8.98
CA SER A 95 -12.26 15.59 7.80
C SER A 95 -12.25 14.44 6.78
N ALA A 96 -11.12 13.74 6.58
CA ALA A 96 -11.05 12.53 5.76
C ALA A 96 -12.03 11.44 6.27
N LEU A 97 -12.00 11.18 7.58
CA LEU A 97 -12.87 10.19 8.21
C LEU A 97 -14.37 10.57 8.10
N ILE A 98 -14.69 11.85 8.17
CA ILE A 98 -16.06 12.32 7.93
C ILE A 98 -16.46 12.15 6.45
N CYS A 99 -15.57 12.43 5.49
CA CYS A 99 -15.84 12.15 4.08
C CYS A 99 -16.15 10.66 3.86
N TYR A 100 -15.39 9.75 4.45
CA TYR A 100 -15.67 8.32 4.41
C TYR A 100 -17.01 7.96 5.08
N ALA A 101 -17.32 8.55 6.24
CA ALA A 101 -18.58 8.34 6.93
C ALA A 101 -19.78 8.70 6.04
N ILE A 102 -19.74 9.87 5.40
CA ILE A 102 -20.80 10.33 4.48
C ILE A 102 -20.87 9.42 3.26
N ALA A 103 -19.73 9.02 2.69
CA ALA A 103 -19.69 8.11 1.54
C ALA A 103 -20.32 6.75 1.84
N PHE A 104 -20.03 6.15 3.01
CA PHE A 104 -20.64 4.89 3.42
C PHE A 104 -22.12 5.03 3.79
N TRP A 105 -22.51 6.14 4.38
CA TRP A 105 -23.91 6.44 4.63
C TRP A 105 -24.71 6.55 3.33
N LEU A 106 -24.19 7.29 2.34
CA LEU A 106 -24.80 7.39 1.01
C LEU A 106 -24.81 6.05 0.28
N THR A 107 -23.77 5.21 0.46
CA THR A 107 -23.74 3.85 -0.09
C THR A 107 -24.84 2.99 0.53
N ALA A 108 -25.04 3.04 1.84
CA ALA A 108 -26.14 2.36 2.51
C ALA A 108 -27.48 2.78 1.92
N TYR A 109 -27.71 4.09 1.78
CA TYR A 109 -28.92 4.62 1.14
C TYR A 109 -29.08 4.08 -0.29
N ALA A 110 -28.03 4.13 -1.10
CA ALA A 110 -28.06 3.71 -2.50
C ALA A 110 -28.38 2.22 -2.68
N VAL A 111 -27.94 1.37 -1.75
CA VAL A 111 -28.22 -0.08 -1.78
C VAL A 111 -29.65 -0.41 -1.29
N ALA A 112 -30.26 0.45 -0.45
CA ALA A 112 -31.60 0.23 0.11
C ALA A 112 -32.74 0.70 -0.80
N VAL A 113 -32.47 1.64 -1.70
CA VAL A 113 -33.51 2.29 -2.54
C VAL A 113 -33.51 1.66 -3.93
N VAL A 114 -34.70 1.42 -4.47
CA VAL A 114 -34.89 0.78 -5.79
C VAL A 114 -34.36 1.61 -6.95
N TYR A 115 -34.44 2.93 -6.86
CA TYR A 115 -33.93 3.84 -7.88
C TYR A 115 -33.07 4.93 -7.24
N VAL A 116 -31.81 4.99 -7.66
CA VAL A 116 -30.85 6.00 -7.20
C VAL A 116 -30.26 6.70 -8.42
N PRO A 117 -30.30 8.04 -8.48
CA PRO A 117 -29.65 8.77 -9.56
C PRO A 117 -28.13 8.54 -9.59
N PHE A 118 -27.57 8.39 -10.79
CA PHE A 118 -26.13 8.17 -10.97
C PHE A 118 -25.27 9.22 -10.25
N PHE A 119 -25.74 10.45 -10.15
CA PHE A 119 -25.05 11.54 -9.43
C PHE A 119 -24.75 11.20 -7.95
N VAL A 120 -25.59 10.43 -7.28
CA VAL A 120 -25.32 10.01 -5.89
C VAL A 120 -24.04 9.17 -5.81
N PHE A 121 -23.84 8.28 -6.78
CA PHE A 121 -22.60 7.48 -6.85
C PHE A 121 -21.39 8.35 -7.20
N VAL A 122 -21.55 9.38 -8.04
CA VAL A 122 -20.49 10.37 -8.31
C VAL A 122 -20.06 11.07 -7.01
N VAL A 123 -21.03 11.48 -6.19
CA VAL A 123 -20.75 12.10 -4.87
C VAL A 123 -20.04 11.11 -3.94
N ILE A 124 -20.48 9.85 -3.87
CA ILE A 124 -19.84 8.80 -3.06
C ILE A 124 -18.36 8.68 -3.43
N TYR A 125 -18.07 8.49 -4.72
CA TYR A 125 -16.69 8.30 -5.17
C TYR A 125 -15.84 9.59 -5.09
N ALA A 126 -16.42 10.75 -5.27
CA ALA A 126 -15.74 12.03 -5.05
C ALA A 126 -15.36 12.21 -3.56
N LEU A 127 -16.26 11.89 -2.64
CA LEU A 127 -15.98 11.91 -1.20
C LEU A 127 -14.92 10.89 -0.80
N MET A 128 -14.96 9.69 -1.40
CA MET A 128 -13.88 8.68 -1.19
C MET A 128 -12.54 9.19 -1.70
N GLY A 129 -12.50 9.88 -2.85
CA GLY A 129 -11.29 10.49 -3.40
C GLY A 129 -10.77 11.64 -2.53
N LEU A 130 -11.66 12.52 -2.06
CA LEU A 130 -11.32 13.61 -1.14
C LEU A 130 -10.80 13.05 0.20
N GLY A 131 -11.45 12.04 0.77
CA GLY A 131 -10.98 11.37 1.97
C GLY A 131 -9.58 10.77 1.79
N ALA A 132 -9.35 10.08 0.65
CA ALA A 132 -8.07 9.45 0.34
C ALA A 132 -6.94 10.48 0.16
N SER A 133 -7.19 11.64 -0.47
CA SER A 133 -6.20 12.71 -0.62
C SER A 133 -5.79 13.32 0.72
N GLN A 134 -6.73 13.41 1.66
CA GLN A 134 -6.47 13.96 2.99
C GLN A 134 -5.76 12.96 3.91
N GLU A 135 -6.11 11.68 3.80
CA GLU A 135 -5.58 10.63 4.67
C GLU A 135 -4.15 10.25 4.30
N SER A 136 -3.79 10.24 3.00
CA SER A 136 -2.52 9.73 2.47
C SER A 136 -1.28 10.31 3.15
N GLY A 137 -1.30 11.60 3.51
CA GLY A 137 -0.19 12.30 4.15
C GLY A 137 -0.38 12.63 5.62
N ALA A 138 -1.62 12.71 6.14
CA ALA A 138 -1.90 13.31 7.45
C ALA A 138 -1.31 12.52 8.62
N MET A 139 -1.54 11.22 8.69
CA MET A 139 -1.03 10.38 9.78
C MET A 139 0.50 10.22 9.75
N PRO A 140 1.14 9.92 8.62
CA PRO A 140 2.60 9.87 8.51
C PRO A 140 3.27 11.20 8.85
N ALA A 141 2.76 12.33 8.36
CA ALA A 141 3.31 13.64 8.63
C ALA A 141 3.20 14.02 10.13
N TRP A 142 2.04 13.75 10.74
CA TRP A 142 1.86 13.97 12.17
C TRP A 142 2.84 13.11 12.98
N PHE A 143 2.98 11.83 12.64
CA PHE A 143 3.89 10.93 13.33
C PHE A 143 5.34 11.40 13.18
N ASP A 144 5.80 11.72 11.97
CA ASP A 144 7.18 12.17 11.70
C ASP A 144 7.54 13.43 12.47
N ASN A 145 6.67 14.44 12.43
CA ASN A 145 6.89 15.70 13.15
C ASN A 145 7.03 15.49 14.66
N ASN A 146 6.17 14.65 15.23
CA ASN A 146 6.18 14.37 16.67
C ASN A 146 7.31 13.39 17.08
N TYR A 147 7.69 12.47 16.17
CA TYR A 147 8.76 11.51 16.41
C TYR A 147 10.11 12.19 16.63
N ARG A 148 10.42 13.22 15.86
CA ARG A 148 11.66 14.01 16.03
C ARG A 148 11.81 14.60 17.44
N VAL A 149 10.69 15.04 18.02
CA VAL A 149 10.65 15.59 19.40
C VAL A 149 10.69 14.47 20.45
N ALA A 150 10.08 13.33 20.15
CA ALA A 150 10.01 12.21 21.07
C ALA A 150 11.29 11.36 21.11
N MET A 151 12.04 11.30 20.00
CA MET A 151 13.23 10.47 19.81
C MET A 151 14.38 11.28 19.17
N PRO A 152 14.90 12.32 19.84
CA PRO A 152 15.93 13.21 19.28
C PRO A 152 17.27 12.47 19.00
N ASN A 153 17.52 11.36 19.69
CA ASN A 153 18.75 10.57 19.54
C ASN A 153 18.71 9.60 18.35
N ASP A 154 17.54 9.30 17.76
CA ASP A 154 17.41 8.43 16.58
C ASP A 154 17.60 9.23 15.27
N LYS A 155 18.77 9.87 15.10
CA LYS A 155 19.09 10.71 13.95
C LYS A 155 18.99 9.96 12.61
N ASP A 156 19.46 8.72 12.58
CA ASP A 156 19.42 7.83 11.40
C ASP A 156 18.04 7.21 11.14
N ARG A 157 17.05 7.46 12.00
CA ARG A 157 15.68 6.92 11.92
C ARG A 157 15.60 5.38 11.82
N LYS A 158 16.56 4.68 12.41
CA LYS A 158 16.59 3.21 12.42
C LYS A 158 15.40 2.63 13.19
N GLN A 159 15.10 3.17 14.36
CA GLN A 159 13.97 2.73 15.18
C GLN A 159 12.62 3.15 14.57
N TYR A 160 12.56 4.30 13.89
CA TYR A 160 11.41 4.74 13.09
C TYR A 160 11.03 3.70 12.03
N GLY A 161 12.01 3.23 11.24
CA GLY A 161 11.78 2.21 10.21
C GLY A 161 11.30 0.88 10.79
N VAL A 162 11.89 0.43 11.91
CA VAL A 162 11.48 -0.80 12.60
C VAL A 162 10.04 -0.68 13.12
N PHE A 163 9.67 0.47 13.68
CA PHE A 163 8.30 0.72 14.15
C PHE A 163 7.29 0.62 12.99
N TRP A 164 7.52 1.32 11.88
CA TRP A 164 6.59 1.31 10.74
C TRP A 164 6.47 -0.08 10.11
N SER A 165 7.55 -0.85 10.05
CA SER A 165 7.50 -2.24 9.59
C SER A 165 6.59 -3.10 10.48
N ARG A 166 6.72 -2.99 11.81
CA ARG A 166 5.87 -3.73 12.76
C ARG A 166 4.43 -3.25 12.77
N ALA A 167 4.21 -1.93 12.73
CA ALA A 167 2.88 -1.36 12.61
C ALA A 167 2.17 -1.83 11.34
N GLY A 168 2.87 -1.83 10.20
CA GLY A 168 2.37 -2.35 8.94
C GLY A 168 1.94 -3.82 9.02
N MET A 169 2.73 -4.68 9.70
CA MET A 169 2.34 -6.07 9.95
C MET A 169 1.04 -6.18 10.77
N VAL A 170 0.90 -5.38 11.83
CA VAL A 170 -0.31 -5.36 12.67
C VAL A 170 -1.52 -4.90 11.84
N PHE A 171 -1.39 -3.81 11.09
CA PHE A 171 -2.45 -3.30 10.22
C PHE A 171 -2.86 -4.33 9.16
N GLN A 172 -1.90 -4.99 8.52
CA GLN A 172 -2.16 -6.02 7.53
C GLN A 172 -2.87 -7.24 8.13
N LEU A 173 -2.45 -7.69 9.31
CA LEU A 173 -3.11 -8.80 10.02
C LEU A 173 -4.56 -8.45 10.35
N ILE A 174 -4.80 -7.28 10.93
CA ILE A 174 -6.14 -6.81 11.29
C ILE A 174 -7.00 -6.64 10.04
N SER A 175 -6.47 -5.99 9.00
CA SER A 175 -7.15 -5.81 7.71
C SER A 175 -7.64 -7.12 7.11
N THR A 176 -6.86 -8.19 7.27
CA THR A 176 -7.21 -9.51 6.73
C THR A 176 -8.23 -10.23 7.61
N LEU A 177 -8.03 -10.20 8.93
CA LEU A 177 -8.93 -10.90 9.86
C LEU A 177 -10.34 -10.32 9.88
N VAL A 178 -10.50 -9.03 9.59
CA VAL A 178 -11.81 -8.33 9.58
C VAL A 178 -12.67 -8.69 8.38
N LEU A 179 -12.10 -9.18 7.28
CA LEU A 179 -12.87 -9.52 6.08
C LEU A 179 -13.98 -10.54 6.36
N ILE A 180 -13.68 -11.59 7.13
CA ILE A 180 -14.65 -12.65 7.45
C ILE A 180 -15.78 -12.12 8.35
N PRO A 181 -15.53 -11.48 9.50
CA PRO A 181 -16.56 -10.83 10.29
C PRO A 181 -17.43 -9.86 9.51
N GLY A 182 -16.83 -9.04 8.62
CA GLY A 182 -17.57 -8.11 7.79
C GLY A 182 -18.57 -8.78 6.87
N SER A 183 -18.16 -9.85 6.18
CA SER A 183 -19.05 -10.61 5.30
C SER A 183 -20.07 -11.46 6.07
N LEU A 184 -19.74 -11.96 7.27
CA LEU A 184 -20.72 -12.61 8.15
C LEU A 184 -21.79 -11.63 8.62
N LEU A 185 -21.41 -10.40 8.99
CA LEU A 185 -22.40 -9.34 9.31
C LEU A 185 -23.29 -9.02 8.10
N ALA A 186 -22.70 -8.94 6.89
CA ALA A 186 -23.48 -8.74 5.67
C ALA A 186 -24.43 -9.90 5.38
N PHE A 187 -24.05 -11.13 5.67
CA PHE A 187 -24.89 -12.32 5.53
C PHE A 187 -26.07 -12.32 6.52
N VAL A 188 -25.81 -11.96 7.78
CA VAL A 188 -26.84 -12.02 8.86
C VAL A 188 -27.75 -10.79 8.82
N LEU A 189 -27.20 -9.60 8.67
CA LEU A 189 -27.93 -8.33 8.78
C LEU A 189 -28.28 -7.70 7.43
N GLY A 190 -27.58 -8.14 6.35
CA GLY A 190 -27.62 -7.48 5.05
C GLY A 190 -26.53 -6.43 4.88
N ARG A 191 -26.08 -6.22 3.61
CA ARG A 191 -25.00 -5.28 3.23
C ARG A 191 -25.29 -3.84 3.68
N TYR A 192 -26.56 -3.42 3.62
CA TYR A 192 -27.03 -2.11 4.07
C TYR A 192 -26.58 -1.76 5.50
N TRP A 193 -26.80 -2.68 6.44
CA TRP A 193 -26.45 -2.47 7.84
C TRP A 193 -24.94 -2.39 8.07
N VAL A 194 -24.17 -3.12 7.29
CA VAL A 194 -22.70 -3.05 7.38
C VAL A 194 -22.20 -1.68 6.95
N PHE A 195 -22.74 -1.10 5.87
CA PHE A 195 -22.38 0.24 5.43
C PHE A 195 -22.79 1.32 6.45
N GLN A 196 -23.95 1.19 7.09
CA GLN A 196 -24.34 2.08 8.18
C GLN A 196 -23.40 1.96 9.38
N LEU A 197 -23.06 0.74 9.80
CA LEU A 197 -22.13 0.50 10.89
C LEU A 197 -20.76 1.15 10.59
N GLN A 198 -20.28 1.02 9.35
CA GLN A 198 -19.04 1.68 8.92
C GLN A 198 -19.14 3.20 9.01
N ALA A 199 -20.24 3.79 8.53
CA ALA A 199 -20.44 5.23 8.60
C ALA A 199 -20.38 5.75 10.05
N VAL A 200 -21.08 5.09 10.97
CA VAL A 200 -21.05 5.42 12.40
C VAL A 200 -19.64 5.24 12.97
N PHE A 201 -18.96 4.16 12.60
CA PHE A 201 -17.61 3.89 13.09
C PHE A 201 -16.59 4.92 12.58
N PHE A 202 -16.71 5.41 11.35
CA PHE A 202 -15.87 6.49 10.83
C PHE A 202 -16.11 7.82 11.55
N VAL A 203 -17.37 8.15 11.91
CA VAL A 203 -17.65 9.32 12.76
C VAL A 203 -16.97 9.17 14.13
N PHE A 204 -17.10 7.99 14.76
CA PHE A 204 -16.43 7.71 16.03
C PHE A 204 -14.90 7.87 15.92
N LEU A 205 -14.31 7.34 14.84
CA LEU A 205 -12.87 7.49 14.58
C LEU A 205 -12.45 8.94 14.36
N ALA A 206 -13.29 9.76 13.70
CA ALA A 206 -13.03 11.19 13.52
C ALA A 206 -12.96 11.90 14.88
N LEU A 207 -13.90 11.62 15.77
CA LEU A 207 -13.90 12.15 17.14
C LEU A 207 -12.66 11.67 17.92
N LEU A 208 -12.33 10.39 17.81
CA LEU A 208 -11.16 9.81 18.46
C LEU A 208 -9.86 10.42 17.94
N ALA A 209 -9.74 10.66 16.64
CA ALA A 209 -8.59 11.35 16.04
C ALA A 209 -8.43 12.77 16.57
N LEU A 210 -9.51 13.53 16.68
CA LEU A 210 -9.49 14.89 17.25
C LEU A 210 -9.00 14.92 18.71
N VAL A 211 -9.27 13.87 19.49
CA VAL A 211 -8.87 13.76 20.90
C VAL A 211 -7.43 13.28 21.04
N LEU A 212 -7.04 12.25 20.27
CA LEU A 212 -5.75 11.55 20.43
C LEU A 212 -4.61 12.22 19.67
N ILE A 213 -4.86 12.78 18.49
CA ILE A 213 -3.84 13.44 17.67
C ILE A 213 -3.57 14.82 18.24
N ARG A 214 -2.49 14.92 19.01
CA ARG A 214 -2.02 16.18 19.61
C ARG A 214 -0.54 16.31 19.36
N ASP A 215 -0.15 17.49 18.88
CA ASP A 215 1.25 17.82 18.65
C ASP A 215 1.99 18.05 19.97
N PHE A 216 3.21 17.53 20.05
CA PHE A 216 4.11 17.92 21.15
C PHE A 216 4.60 19.37 20.96
N PRO A 217 4.88 20.08 22.06
CA PRO A 217 5.51 21.40 21.95
C PRO A 217 6.80 21.33 21.10
N GLY A 218 6.90 22.18 20.08
CA GLY A 218 8.04 22.21 19.15
C GLY A 218 7.98 21.21 17.99
N ALA A 219 6.93 20.38 17.88
CA ALA A 219 6.80 19.43 16.75
C ALA A 219 6.42 20.11 15.43
N ARG A 220 5.71 21.24 15.46
CA ARG A 220 5.36 21.97 14.24
C ARG A 220 6.56 22.71 13.68
N LYS A 221 6.81 22.58 12.39
CA LYS A 221 7.80 23.40 11.67
C LYS A 221 7.43 24.87 11.77
N LYS A 222 8.46 25.74 11.93
CA LYS A 222 8.28 27.18 11.85
C LYS A 222 7.77 27.55 10.45
N GLU A 223 7.05 28.66 10.33
CA GLU A 223 6.52 29.16 9.05
C GLU A 223 7.58 29.32 7.96
N SER A 224 8.79 29.73 8.34
CA SER A 224 9.95 29.87 7.47
C SER A 224 10.50 28.55 6.90
N GLU A 225 10.14 27.42 7.46
CA GLU A 225 10.63 26.09 7.04
C GLU A 225 9.59 25.31 6.19
N ARG A 226 8.46 25.96 5.87
CA ARG A 226 7.39 25.34 5.06
C ARG A 226 7.74 25.47 3.58
N ALA A 227 7.83 24.33 2.90
CA ALA A 227 8.02 24.33 1.44
C ALA A 227 6.87 25.06 0.76
N GLY A 228 7.17 26.14 0.04
CA GLY A 228 6.17 26.88 -0.71
C GLY A 228 5.75 26.13 -1.99
N PHE A 229 4.57 26.49 -2.56
CA PHE A 229 4.09 25.96 -3.84
C PHE A 229 5.14 26.04 -4.97
N ARG A 230 5.97 27.07 -4.97
CA ARG A 230 7.07 27.26 -5.93
C ARG A 230 8.16 26.20 -5.79
N GLU A 231 8.53 25.86 -4.57
CA GLU A 231 9.56 24.86 -4.28
C GLU A 231 9.09 23.46 -4.68
N TYR A 232 7.84 23.12 -4.35
CA TYR A 232 7.24 21.88 -4.80
C TYR A 232 7.15 21.78 -6.33
N GLY A 233 6.70 22.83 -7.00
CA GLY A 233 6.68 22.88 -8.46
C GLY A 233 8.08 22.71 -9.09
N ARG A 234 9.13 23.22 -8.43
CA ARG A 234 10.53 22.99 -8.80
C ARG A 234 10.92 21.53 -8.63
N LEU A 235 10.64 20.93 -7.46
CA LEU A 235 10.93 19.51 -7.20
C LEU A 235 10.20 18.58 -8.17
N LEU A 236 8.94 18.88 -8.49
CA LEU A 236 8.17 18.14 -9.49
C LEU A 236 8.81 18.22 -10.88
N LYS A 237 9.21 19.42 -11.29
CA LYS A 237 9.92 19.64 -12.55
C LYS A 237 11.25 18.89 -12.59
N ASP A 238 12.02 18.92 -11.49
CA ASP A 238 13.28 18.20 -11.37
C ASP A 238 13.05 16.68 -11.40
N GLY A 239 11.99 16.18 -10.77
CA GLY A 239 11.59 14.77 -10.83
C GLY A 239 11.23 14.30 -12.25
N ILE A 240 10.45 15.10 -12.99
CA ILE A 240 10.12 14.82 -14.41
C ILE A 240 11.40 14.88 -15.28
N ARG A 241 12.27 15.87 -15.06
CA ARG A 241 13.55 15.99 -15.76
C ARG A 241 14.45 14.80 -15.49
N PHE A 242 14.50 14.34 -14.23
CA PHE A 242 15.23 13.14 -13.84
C PHE A 242 14.75 11.90 -14.60
N MET A 243 13.44 11.73 -14.80
CA MET A 243 12.91 10.58 -15.57
C MET A 243 13.42 10.54 -17.01
N GLY A 244 13.82 11.66 -17.58
CA GLY A 244 14.45 11.78 -18.90
C GLY A 244 15.98 11.80 -18.87
N SER A 245 16.63 11.71 -17.71
CA SER A 245 18.07 11.95 -17.55
C SER A 245 18.96 10.90 -18.24
N SER A 246 18.51 9.66 -18.31
CA SER A 246 19.26 8.59 -18.98
C SER A 246 18.33 7.54 -19.58
N ARG A 247 18.82 6.79 -20.57
CA ARG A 247 18.03 5.69 -21.18
C ARG A 247 17.68 4.61 -20.15
N PHE A 248 18.56 4.31 -19.19
CA PHE A 248 18.27 3.41 -18.09
C PHE A 248 17.07 3.89 -17.28
N VAL A 249 17.13 5.14 -16.79
CA VAL A 249 16.08 5.74 -15.95
C VAL A 249 14.75 5.79 -16.72
N THR A 250 14.74 6.34 -17.94
CA THR A 250 13.54 6.48 -18.75
C THR A 250 12.83 5.15 -18.96
N PHE A 251 13.53 4.15 -19.50
CA PHE A 251 12.91 2.86 -19.81
C PHE A 251 12.47 2.11 -18.56
N THR A 252 13.30 2.13 -17.50
CA THR A 252 12.96 1.44 -16.25
C THR A 252 11.79 2.10 -15.55
N MET A 253 11.79 3.44 -15.42
CA MET A 253 10.72 4.18 -14.76
C MET A 253 9.38 4.06 -15.50
N VAL A 254 9.37 4.25 -16.82
CA VAL A 254 8.14 4.10 -17.62
C VAL A 254 7.61 2.67 -17.53
N GLY A 255 8.49 1.67 -17.60
CA GLY A 255 8.10 0.26 -17.45
C GLY A 255 7.52 -0.05 -16.06
N GLU A 256 8.14 0.44 -15.00
CA GLU A 256 7.64 0.29 -13.62
C GLU A 256 6.26 0.96 -13.45
N MET A 257 6.10 2.18 -13.98
CA MET A 257 4.82 2.91 -13.90
C MET A 257 3.69 2.22 -14.66
N LEU A 258 3.97 1.60 -15.82
CA LEU A 258 2.99 0.80 -16.55
C LEU A 258 2.59 -0.45 -15.77
N MET A 259 3.55 -1.14 -15.16
CA MET A 259 3.24 -2.31 -14.32
C MET A 259 2.45 -1.92 -13.05
N TRP A 260 2.76 -0.76 -12.47
CA TRP A 260 1.96 -0.24 -11.35
C TRP A 260 0.57 0.17 -11.79
N ALA A 261 0.42 0.83 -12.95
CA ALA A 261 -0.87 1.23 -13.49
C ALA A 261 -1.80 0.02 -13.69
N ILE A 262 -1.29 -1.07 -14.28
CA ILE A 262 -2.10 -2.29 -14.42
C ILE A 262 -2.36 -2.99 -13.08
N GLY A 263 -1.45 -2.87 -12.12
CA GLY A 263 -1.66 -3.28 -10.73
C GLY A 263 -2.82 -2.51 -10.08
N ILE A 264 -2.90 -1.18 -10.31
CA ILE A 264 -4.03 -0.36 -9.85
C ILE A 264 -5.35 -0.84 -10.48
N VAL A 265 -5.36 -1.11 -11.79
CA VAL A 265 -6.56 -1.65 -12.47
C VAL A 265 -6.99 -2.99 -11.85
N TRP A 266 -6.04 -3.87 -11.52
CA TRP A 266 -6.33 -5.11 -10.83
C TRP A 266 -7.03 -4.88 -9.50
N TRP A 267 -6.48 -4.03 -8.64
CA TRP A 267 -7.04 -3.76 -7.31
C TRP A 267 -8.38 -3.01 -7.36
N GLU A 268 -8.53 -2.08 -8.31
CA GLU A 268 -9.68 -1.20 -8.37
C GLU A 268 -10.88 -1.78 -9.13
N ILE A 269 -10.66 -2.66 -10.13
CA ILE A 269 -11.71 -3.07 -11.06
C ILE A 269 -11.82 -4.59 -11.21
N LEU A 270 -10.72 -5.34 -11.15
CA LEU A 270 -10.70 -6.76 -11.58
C LEU A 270 -10.78 -7.75 -10.43
N LEU A 271 -10.16 -7.46 -9.29
CA LEU A 271 -9.98 -8.39 -8.17
C LEU A 271 -11.31 -8.94 -7.64
N PHE A 272 -12.15 -8.06 -7.12
CA PHE A 272 -13.38 -8.48 -6.46
C PHE A 272 -14.46 -8.97 -7.44
N PRO A 273 -14.63 -8.37 -8.63
CA PRO A 273 -15.52 -8.93 -9.65
C PRO A 273 -15.12 -10.34 -10.08
N LEU A 274 -13.83 -10.62 -10.25
CA LEU A 274 -13.36 -11.98 -10.55
C LEU A 274 -13.72 -12.95 -9.43
N TYR A 275 -13.42 -12.59 -8.19
CA TYR A 275 -13.67 -13.47 -7.04
C TYR A 275 -15.17 -13.66 -6.83
N PHE A 276 -15.95 -12.59 -6.87
CA PHE A 276 -17.40 -12.68 -6.71
C PHE A 276 -18.04 -13.45 -7.86
N GLY A 277 -17.55 -13.26 -9.10
CA GLY A 277 -18.03 -13.98 -10.27
C GLY A 277 -17.92 -15.51 -10.13
N TYR A 278 -16.83 -16.02 -9.55
CA TYR A 278 -16.68 -17.46 -9.30
C TYR A 278 -17.32 -17.93 -7.99
N LEU A 279 -17.28 -17.15 -6.95
CA LEU A 279 -17.68 -17.57 -5.61
C LEU A 279 -19.15 -17.27 -5.28
N LEU A 280 -19.75 -16.29 -5.95
CA LEU A 280 -21.17 -15.86 -5.80
C LEU A 280 -21.59 -15.57 -4.34
N SER A 281 -20.64 -15.40 -3.42
CA SER A 281 -20.89 -15.24 -1.98
C SER A 281 -19.84 -14.33 -1.35
N ASP A 282 -20.27 -13.32 -0.58
CA ASP A 282 -19.40 -12.39 0.13
C ASP A 282 -18.51 -13.12 1.15
N ILE A 283 -19.06 -14.14 1.82
CA ILE A 283 -18.32 -14.95 2.80
C ILE A 283 -17.20 -15.75 2.10
N ALA A 284 -17.54 -16.37 0.96
CA ALA A 284 -16.54 -17.13 0.21
C ALA A 284 -15.44 -16.22 -0.34
N VAL A 285 -15.76 -15.02 -0.84
CA VAL A 285 -14.76 -14.03 -1.29
C VAL A 285 -13.86 -13.63 -0.12
N SER A 286 -14.41 -13.37 1.05
CA SER A 286 -13.65 -12.99 2.25
C SER A 286 -12.76 -14.13 2.75
N ALA A 287 -13.27 -15.35 2.83
CA ALA A 287 -12.51 -16.53 3.23
C ALA A 287 -11.38 -16.84 2.23
N PHE A 288 -11.68 -16.76 0.93
CA PHE A 288 -10.69 -16.95 -0.12
C PHE A 288 -9.58 -15.90 -0.05
N ARG A 289 -9.93 -14.62 0.11
CA ARG A 289 -8.96 -13.53 0.24
C ARG A 289 -8.11 -13.70 1.50
N THR A 290 -8.72 -14.10 2.62
CA THR A 290 -8.01 -14.36 3.88
C THR A 290 -7.02 -15.52 3.74
N SER A 291 -7.37 -16.59 3.02
CA SER A 291 -6.49 -17.75 2.82
C SER A 291 -5.19 -17.44 2.09
N MET A 292 -5.18 -16.40 1.26
CA MET A 292 -3.98 -15.93 0.55
C MET A 292 -2.98 -15.24 1.47
N PHE A 293 -3.44 -14.74 2.62
CA PHE A 293 -2.64 -13.89 3.49
C PHE A 293 -1.46 -14.63 4.13
N ALA A 294 -1.67 -15.83 4.64
CA ALA A 294 -0.63 -16.58 5.34
C ALA A 294 0.63 -16.83 4.47
N PRO A 295 0.52 -17.37 3.24
CA PRO A 295 1.69 -17.51 2.36
C PRO A 295 2.33 -16.18 1.96
N MET A 296 1.53 -15.10 1.82
CA MET A 296 2.06 -13.77 1.49
C MET A 296 2.89 -13.17 2.63
N VAL A 297 2.49 -13.34 3.89
CA VAL A 297 3.27 -12.91 5.06
C VAL A 297 4.62 -13.62 5.12
N VAL A 298 4.61 -14.95 4.96
CA VAL A 298 5.85 -15.75 4.93
C VAL A 298 6.75 -15.32 3.77
N ALA A 299 6.18 -15.08 2.59
CA ALA A 299 6.92 -14.60 1.43
C ALA A 299 7.56 -13.24 1.69
N GLN A 300 6.83 -12.32 2.30
CA GLN A 300 7.34 -10.98 2.63
C GLN A 300 8.48 -11.02 3.65
N GLU A 301 8.36 -11.82 4.70
CA GLU A 301 9.41 -12.01 5.71
C GLU A 301 10.70 -12.55 5.08
N ARG A 302 10.58 -13.55 4.19
CA ARG A 302 11.73 -14.21 3.59
C ARG A 302 12.32 -13.48 2.39
N SER A 303 11.55 -12.64 1.69
CA SER A 303 11.98 -11.96 0.46
C SER A 303 13.24 -11.13 0.65
N GLY A 304 13.37 -10.43 1.79
CA GLY A 304 14.55 -9.63 2.13
C GLY A 304 15.84 -10.47 2.24
N ILE A 305 15.76 -11.63 2.89
CA ILE A 305 16.90 -12.54 3.07
C ILE A 305 17.25 -13.22 1.74
N VAL A 306 16.24 -13.72 1.04
CA VAL A 306 16.42 -14.44 -0.22
C VAL A 306 16.96 -13.52 -1.31
N SER A 307 16.47 -12.28 -1.40
CA SER A 307 16.89 -11.30 -2.40
C SER A 307 18.36 -10.91 -2.29
N GLN A 308 18.99 -11.06 -1.11
CA GLN A 308 20.43 -10.78 -0.93
C GLN A 308 21.33 -11.69 -1.78
N ARG A 309 20.83 -12.89 -2.14
CA ARG A 309 21.57 -13.87 -2.94
C ARG A 309 21.47 -13.63 -4.45
N PHE A 310 20.63 -12.68 -4.88
CA PHE A 310 20.33 -12.45 -6.29
C PHE A 310 20.96 -11.16 -6.80
N ASP A 311 21.62 -11.21 -7.96
CA ASP A 311 22.10 -10.04 -8.69
C ASP A 311 20.90 -9.26 -9.27
N PRO A 312 20.66 -8.01 -8.84
CA PRO A 312 19.54 -7.20 -9.31
C PRO A 312 19.51 -7.03 -10.84
N LYS A 313 20.66 -6.77 -11.47
CA LYS A 313 20.76 -6.56 -12.93
C LYS A 313 20.26 -7.76 -13.73
N LYS A 314 20.53 -8.97 -13.23
CA LYS A 314 20.17 -10.23 -13.90
C LYS A 314 18.73 -10.64 -13.58
N TRP A 315 18.27 -10.46 -12.35
CA TRP A 315 17.03 -11.03 -11.86
C TRP A 315 15.83 -10.11 -12.00
N ILE A 316 15.96 -8.78 -11.82
CA ILE A 316 14.85 -7.86 -11.99
C ILE A 316 14.20 -8.02 -13.39
N PRO A 317 14.96 -7.97 -14.52
CA PRO A 317 14.34 -8.13 -15.83
C PRO A 317 13.60 -9.46 -16.03
N ARG A 318 14.02 -10.54 -15.36
CA ARG A 318 13.38 -11.86 -15.44
C ARG A 318 12.13 -11.94 -14.58
N LEU A 319 12.22 -11.49 -13.34
CA LEU A 319 11.11 -11.52 -12.39
C LEU A 319 9.92 -10.68 -12.88
N ARG A 320 10.17 -9.56 -13.59
CA ARG A 320 9.11 -8.73 -14.15
C ARG A 320 8.21 -9.44 -15.17
N PHE A 321 8.62 -10.57 -15.75
CA PHE A 321 7.77 -11.38 -16.63
C PHE A 321 6.93 -12.42 -15.89
N ILE A 322 7.32 -12.83 -14.67
CA ILE A 322 6.70 -13.96 -13.96
C ILE A 322 6.13 -13.60 -12.59
N GLN A 323 6.25 -12.34 -12.16
CA GLN A 323 5.75 -11.85 -10.88
C GLN A 323 4.24 -11.56 -10.91
N PHE A 324 3.66 -11.22 -9.76
CA PHE A 324 2.31 -10.66 -9.67
C PHE A 324 2.15 -9.41 -10.55
N GLY A 325 1.01 -9.31 -11.25
CA GLY A 325 0.75 -8.22 -12.18
C GLY A 325 1.57 -8.25 -13.48
N SER A 326 2.25 -9.37 -13.77
CA SER A 326 3.01 -9.59 -15.00
C SER A 326 2.21 -10.29 -16.09
N ILE A 327 2.84 -10.48 -17.25
CA ILE A 327 2.25 -11.29 -18.32
C ILE A 327 1.93 -12.71 -17.87
N ALA A 328 2.80 -13.36 -17.07
CA ALA A 328 2.55 -14.73 -16.60
C ALA A 328 1.32 -14.80 -15.68
N PHE A 329 1.16 -13.82 -14.80
CA PHE A 329 0.00 -13.71 -13.93
C PHE A 329 -1.30 -13.55 -14.73
N PHE A 330 -1.37 -12.56 -15.63
CA PHE A 330 -2.59 -12.31 -16.40
C PHE A 330 -2.89 -13.40 -17.41
N MET A 331 -1.88 -13.97 -18.08
CA MET A 331 -2.09 -15.11 -18.99
C MET A 331 -2.56 -16.37 -18.26
N GLY A 332 -2.10 -16.57 -17.02
CA GLY A 332 -2.65 -17.62 -16.15
C GLY A 332 -4.15 -17.41 -15.90
N LEU A 333 -4.56 -16.17 -15.63
CA LEU A 333 -5.98 -15.82 -15.46
C LEU A 333 -6.76 -15.94 -16.78
N VAL A 334 -6.18 -15.54 -17.93
CA VAL A 334 -6.79 -15.78 -19.26
C VAL A 334 -7.11 -17.27 -19.45
N ALA A 335 -6.12 -18.14 -19.21
CA ALA A 335 -6.29 -19.58 -19.38
C ALA A 335 -7.40 -20.12 -18.47
N ILE A 336 -7.39 -19.75 -17.19
CA ILE A 336 -8.40 -20.20 -16.23
C ILE A 336 -9.79 -19.73 -16.65
N THR A 337 -9.96 -18.44 -16.95
CA THR A 337 -11.29 -17.87 -17.25
C THR A 337 -11.82 -18.26 -18.62
N ALA A 338 -10.96 -18.65 -19.55
CA ALA A 338 -11.35 -19.19 -20.86
C ALA A 338 -11.77 -20.67 -20.78
N ILE A 339 -11.10 -21.46 -19.92
CA ILE A 339 -11.42 -22.89 -19.76
C ILE A 339 -12.61 -23.12 -18.84
N PHE A 340 -12.72 -22.33 -17.78
CA PHE A 340 -13.76 -22.45 -16.77
C PHE A 340 -14.69 -21.22 -16.82
N PRO A 341 -15.86 -21.32 -17.47
CA PRO A 341 -16.83 -20.20 -17.48
C PRO A 341 -17.35 -19.91 -16.06
N LEU A 342 -17.85 -18.70 -15.87
CA LEU A 342 -18.46 -18.30 -14.60
C LEU A 342 -19.67 -19.20 -14.27
N PRO A 343 -19.84 -19.63 -13.01
CA PRO A 343 -20.98 -20.42 -12.58
C PRO A 343 -22.30 -19.63 -12.74
N THR A 344 -23.36 -20.33 -13.06
CA THR A 344 -24.70 -19.74 -13.06
C THR A 344 -25.27 -19.71 -11.64
N PRO A 345 -26.25 -18.82 -11.35
CA PRO A 345 -26.92 -18.79 -10.04
C PRO A 345 -27.61 -20.11 -9.66
N ALA A 346 -27.95 -20.95 -10.64
CA ALA A 346 -28.57 -22.27 -10.44
C ALA A 346 -27.57 -23.39 -10.09
N ALA A 347 -26.25 -23.09 -9.98
CA ALA A 347 -25.23 -24.07 -9.62
C ALA A 347 -25.46 -24.64 -8.22
N GLN A 348 -25.05 -25.89 -8.02
CA GLN A 348 -25.06 -26.51 -6.70
C GLN A 348 -23.97 -25.90 -5.82
N PHE A 349 -24.33 -25.55 -4.58
CA PHE A 349 -23.41 -24.96 -3.61
C PHE A 349 -23.00 -25.97 -2.56
N ILE A 350 -21.75 -25.88 -2.13
CA ILE A 350 -21.25 -26.51 -0.91
C ILE A 350 -21.11 -25.44 0.18
N THR A 351 -21.56 -25.77 1.37
CA THR A 351 -21.44 -24.89 2.54
C THR A 351 -20.57 -25.57 3.59
N LEU A 352 -19.49 -24.89 3.95
CA LEU A 352 -18.62 -25.28 5.06
C LEU A 352 -18.97 -24.39 6.26
N PHE A 353 -19.29 -24.99 7.39
CA PHE A 353 -19.63 -24.27 8.61
C PHE A 353 -18.44 -24.09 9.53
N ILE A 354 -18.43 -23.02 10.31
CA ILE A 354 -17.50 -22.85 11.41
C ILE A 354 -17.78 -23.99 12.42
N PRO A 355 -16.76 -24.77 12.83
CA PRO A 355 -16.94 -25.87 13.76
C PRO A 355 -17.77 -25.46 14.99
N PHE A 356 -18.73 -26.30 15.36
CA PHE A 356 -19.63 -26.11 16.51
C PHE A 356 -20.61 -24.91 16.39
N THR A 357 -20.79 -24.34 15.18
CA THR A 357 -21.75 -23.24 14.94
C THR A 357 -22.62 -23.51 13.70
N VAL A 358 -23.71 -22.75 13.57
CA VAL A 358 -24.55 -22.72 12.37
C VAL A 358 -24.12 -21.64 11.35
N LEU A 359 -23.02 -20.93 11.65
CA LEU A 359 -22.52 -19.86 10.79
C LEU A 359 -21.67 -20.45 9.66
N PRO A 360 -21.94 -20.10 8.39
CA PRO A 360 -21.14 -20.54 7.27
C PRO A 360 -19.76 -19.84 7.30
N PHE A 361 -18.70 -20.63 7.13
CA PHE A 361 -17.35 -20.13 6.92
C PHE A 361 -17.09 -19.88 5.43
N MET A 362 -17.60 -20.78 4.57
CA MET A 362 -17.46 -20.69 3.12
C MET A 362 -18.70 -21.27 2.44
N VAL A 363 -19.24 -20.51 1.48
CA VAL A 363 -20.36 -20.95 0.63
C VAL A 363 -19.94 -20.70 -0.81
N LEU A 364 -19.71 -21.75 -1.59
CA LEU A 364 -19.24 -21.60 -2.97
C LEU A 364 -19.87 -22.65 -3.91
N PRO A 365 -20.02 -22.33 -5.21
CA PRO A 365 -20.47 -23.31 -6.20
C PRO A 365 -19.46 -24.44 -6.34
N ILE A 366 -19.92 -25.69 -6.42
CA ILE A 366 -19.03 -26.87 -6.55
C ILE A 366 -18.18 -26.77 -7.83
N VAL A 367 -18.75 -26.27 -8.93
CA VAL A 367 -18.03 -26.09 -10.21
C VAL A 367 -16.90 -25.05 -10.13
N SER A 368 -16.91 -24.19 -9.11
CA SER A 368 -15.90 -23.15 -8.93
C SER A 368 -14.67 -23.62 -8.12
N ILE A 369 -14.69 -24.81 -7.54
CA ILE A 369 -13.57 -25.28 -6.69
C ILE A 369 -12.25 -25.30 -7.48
N ILE A 370 -12.25 -25.90 -8.67
CA ILE A 370 -11.04 -26.01 -9.48
C ILE A 370 -10.53 -24.63 -9.94
N PRO A 371 -11.33 -23.77 -10.62
CA PRO A 371 -10.83 -22.46 -11.05
C PRO A 371 -10.39 -21.58 -9.87
N VAL A 372 -11.07 -21.63 -8.73
CA VAL A 372 -10.70 -20.85 -7.53
C VAL A 372 -9.35 -21.32 -6.97
N VAL A 373 -9.10 -22.64 -6.89
CA VAL A 373 -7.80 -23.17 -6.47
C VAL A 373 -6.69 -22.76 -7.45
N LEU A 374 -6.95 -22.82 -8.76
CA LEU A 374 -5.98 -22.40 -9.77
C LEU A 374 -5.68 -20.90 -9.69
N ILE A 375 -6.70 -20.05 -9.49
CA ILE A 375 -6.52 -18.60 -9.26
C ILE A 375 -5.66 -18.37 -8.01
N TRP A 376 -5.90 -19.12 -6.92
CA TRP A 376 -5.11 -19.05 -5.70
C TRP A 376 -3.64 -19.40 -5.95
N VAL A 377 -3.38 -20.49 -6.66
CA VAL A 377 -2.00 -20.92 -6.99
C VAL A 377 -1.29 -19.88 -7.87
N VAL A 378 -1.95 -19.37 -8.91
CA VAL A 378 -1.39 -18.32 -9.79
C VAL A 378 -1.10 -17.06 -8.98
N PHE A 379 -2.04 -16.61 -8.15
CA PHE A 379 -1.88 -15.41 -7.35
C PHE A 379 -0.73 -15.55 -6.35
N VAL A 380 -0.77 -16.56 -5.49
CA VAL A 380 0.24 -16.76 -4.44
C VAL A 380 1.62 -17.01 -5.03
N GLY A 381 1.72 -17.87 -6.06
CA GLY A 381 3.00 -18.16 -6.70
C GLY A 381 3.65 -16.94 -7.33
N THR A 382 2.87 -16.10 -8.00
CA THR A 382 3.39 -14.87 -8.63
C THR A 382 3.62 -13.73 -7.63
N ASP A 383 2.86 -13.65 -6.52
CA ASP A 383 3.07 -12.65 -5.48
C ASP A 383 4.38 -12.86 -4.73
N VAL A 384 4.74 -14.11 -4.42
CA VAL A 384 6.06 -14.44 -3.84
C VAL A 384 7.20 -13.87 -4.70
N LEU A 385 7.12 -14.05 -6.03
CA LEU A 385 8.10 -13.52 -6.98
C LEU A 385 8.04 -12.00 -7.07
N GLY A 386 6.84 -11.42 -6.92
CA GLY A 386 6.61 -9.99 -6.87
C GLY A 386 7.32 -9.32 -5.69
N ARG A 387 7.22 -9.90 -4.48
CA ARG A 387 7.91 -9.39 -3.28
C ARG A 387 9.43 -9.39 -3.46
N MET A 388 9.97 -10.45 -4.05
CA MET A 388 11.42 -10.50 -4.37
C MET A 388 11.83 -9.40 -5.37
N ALA A 389 11.04 -9.21 -6.44
CA ALA A 389 11.32 -8.20 -7.45
C ALA A 389 11.23 -6.78 -6.87
N GLU A 390 10.28 -6.53 -5.97
CA GLU A 390 10.10 -5.24 -5.30
C GLU A 390 11.31 -4.88 -4.42
N VAL A 391 11.79 -5.83 -3.60
CA VAL A 391 12.99 -5.63 -2.76
C VAL A 391 14.23 -5.36 -3.62
N LEU A 392 14.42 -6.13 -4.71
CA LEU A 392 15.56 -5.93 -5.61
C LEU A 392 15.48 -4.57 -6.33
N SER A 393 14.30 -4.21 -6.87
CA SER A 393 14.08 -2.91 -7.53
C SER A 393 14.27 -1.74 -6.55
N GLY A 394 13.77 -1.87 -5.33
CA GLY A 394 13.96 -0.87 -4.27
C GLY A 394 15.42 -0.56 -4.01
N ARG A 395 16.28 -1.61 -3.93
CA ARG A 395 17.73 -1.45 -3.74
C ARG A 395 18.38 -0.67 -4.89
N VAL A 396 18.08 -1.04 -6.15
CA VAL A 396 18.64 -0.33 -7.32
C VAL A 396 18.15 1.12 -7.37
N MET A 397 16.88 1.37 -7.06
CA MET A 397 16.32 2.73 -7.11
C MET A 397 16.87 3.63 -6.00
N LEU A 398 17.22 3.07 -4.83
CA LEU A 398 17.90 3.83 -3.76
C LEU A 398 19.25 4.38 -4.22
N ASP A 399 19.99 3.60 -5.02
CA ASP A 399 21.30 3.99 -5.53
C ASP A 399 21.21 4.96 -6.74
N VAL A 400 20.06 4.97 -7.42
CA VAL A 400 19.84 5.79 -8.64
C VAL A 400 19.15 7.12 -8.34
N PHE A 401 18.34 7.20 -7.27
CA PHE A 401 17.63 8.44 -6.95
C PHE A 401 18.54 9.45 -6.22
N PRO A 402 18.78 10.65 -6.81
CA PRO A 402 19.49 11.70 -6.12
C PRO A 402 18.84 12.06 -4.79
N ASN A 403 19.66 12.25 -3.76
CA ASN A 403 19.19 12.53 -2.39
C ASN A 403 18.20 13.68 -2.33
N ARG A 404 18.46 14.75 -3.11
CA ARG A 404 17.66 15.98 -3.17
C ARG A 404 16.21 15.74 -3.62
N ILE A 405 15.99 14.87 -4.62
CA ILE A 405 14.66 14.63 -5.21
C ILE A 405 14.06 13.29 -4.80
N ARG A 406 14.75 12.49 -3.99
CA ARG A 406 14.35 11.12 -3.62
C ARG A 406 12.92 11.07 -3.05
N ASN A 407 12.60 11.95 -2.11
CA ASN A 407 11.26 12.01 -1.53
C ASN A 407 10.20 12.41 -2.56
N CYS A 408 10.54 13.33 -3.47
CA CYS A 408 9.66 13.71 -4.57
C CYS A 408 9.40 12.52 -5.51
N MET A 409 10.41 11.72 -5.82
CA MET A 409 10.28 10.53 -6.68
C MET A 409 9.39 9.45 -6.05
N TYR A 410 9.41 9.28 -4.72
CA TYR A 410 8.51 8.36 -4.02
C TYR A 410 7.03 8.77 -4.13
N SER A 411 6.74 10.07 -4.23
CA SER A 411 5.37 10.57 -4.45
C SER A 411 5.01 10.65 -5.94
N LEU A 412 5.94 11.05 -6.80
CA LEU A 412 5.70 11.23 -8.22
C LEU A 412 5.41 9.91 -8.95
N ARG A 413 6.12 8.83 -8.61
CA ARG A 413 5.92 7.52 -9.24
C ARG A 413 4.49 7.00 -9.09
N PRO A 414 3.91 6.86 -7.88
CA PRO A 414 2.52 6.43 -7.74
C PRO A 414 1.54 7.40 -8.40
N THR A 415 1.76 8.71 -8.33
CA THR A 415 0.89 9.71 -8.98
C THR A 415 0.82 9.49 -10.49
N ILE A 416 1.96 9.29 -11.16
CA ILE A 416 1.98 9.02 -12.61
C ILE A 416 1.35 7.65 -12.90
N ALA A 417 1.56 6.64 -12.06
CA ALA A 417 0.91 5.34 -12.23
C ALA A 417 -0.62 5.45 -12.11
N PHE A 418 -1.14 6.25 -11.19
CA PHE A 418 -2.57 6.57 -11.11
C PHE A 418 -3.08 7.24 -12.38
N LEU A 419 -2.37 8.24 -12.91
CA LEU A 419 -2.75 8.90 -14.16
C LEU A 419 -2.74 7.94 -15.36
N LEU A 420 -1.74 7.06 -15.46
CA LEU A 420 -1.67 6.02 -16.49
C LEU A 420 -2.75 4.95 -16.32
N SER A 421 -3.23 4.71 -15.11
CA SER A 421 -4.30 3.75 -14.86
C SER A 421 -5.67 4.24 -15.35
N ILE A 422 -5.91 5.55 -15.45
CA ILE A 422 -7.20 6.13 -15.87
C ILE A 422 -7.68 5.58 -17.23
N PRO A 423 -6.90 5.69 -18.33
CA PRO A 423 -7.34 5.14 -19.61
C PRO A 423 -7.48 3.61 -19.57
N LEU A 424 -6.65 2.93 -18.82
CA LEU A 424 -6.73 1.46 -18.67
C LEU A 424 -8.00 1.05 -17.92
N ILE A 425 -8.34 1.73 -16.82
CA ILE A 425 -9.59 1.52 -16.07
C ILE A 425 -10.79 1.75 -16.98
N PHE A 426 -10.79 2.85 -17.74
CA PHE A 426 -11.88 3.15 -18.67
C PHE A 426 -12.06 2.02 -19.68
N VAL A 427 -11.02 1.66 -20.43
CA VAL A 427 -11.10 0.62 -21.46
C VAL A 427 -11.52 -0.72 -20.87
N ILE A 428 -10.86 -1.17 -19.80
CA ILE A 428 -11.11 -2.48 -19.18
C ILE A 428 -12.53 -2.55 -18.59
N SER A 429 -13.00 -1.51 -17.92
CA SER A 429 -14.34 -1.51 -17.34
C SER A 429 -15.45 -1.51 -18.40
N GLN A 430 -15.25 -0.86 -19.56
CA GLN A 430 -16.21 -0.89 -20.66
C GLN A 430 -16.22 -2.23 -21.39
N LEU A 431 -15.07 -2.89 -21.51
CA LEU A 431 -14.95 -4.18 -22.22
C LEU A 431 -15.38 -5.38 -21.37
N LEU A 432 -15.28 -5.28 -20.05
CA LEU A 432 -15.59 -6.39 -19.14
C LEU A 432 -17.02 -6.94 -19.28
N PRO A 433 -18.08 -6.10 -19.32
CA PRO A 433 -19.45 -6.61 -19.52
C PRO A 433 -19.69 -7.22 -20.90
N ILE A 434 -18.94 -6.80 -21.94
CA ILE A 434 -19.15 -7.21 -23.33
C ILE A 434 -18.40 -8.50 -23.65
N PHE A 435 -17.14 -8.58 -23.26
CA PHE A 435 -16.22 -9.65 -23.66
C PHE A 435 -15.82 -10.58 -22.50
N GLY A 436 -16.21 -10.26 -21.27
CA GLY A 436 -15.86 -11.03 -20.09
C GLY A 436 -14.39 -10.93 -19.67
N PHE A 437 -14.02 -11.73 -18.68
CA PHE A 437 -12.68 -11.71 -18.08
C PHE A 437 -11.53 -12.10 -19.02
N PRO A 438 -11.65 -13.10 -19.94
CA PRO A 438 -10.51 -13.52 -20.76
C PRO A 438 -9.91 -12.37 -21.58
N ILE A 439 -10.76 -11.57 -22.25
CA ILE A 439 -10.30 -10.46 -23.10
C ILE A 439 -9.66 -9.36 -22.28
N VAL A 440 -10.26 -8.97 -21.14
CA VAL A 440 -9.71 -7.90 -20.31
C VAL A 440 -8.38 -8.32 -19.66
N PHE A 441 -8.24 -9.58 -19.27
CA PHE A 441 -6.95 -10.09 -18.76
C PHE A 441 -5.91 -10.19 -19.86
N PHE A 442 -6.29 -10.50 -21.10
CA PHE A 442 -5.37 -10.48 -22.23
C PHE A 442 -4.85 -9.06 -22.50
N ILE A 443 -5.72 -8.03 -22.45
CA ILE A 443 -5.30 -6.63 -22.57
C ILE A 443 -4.35 -6.26 -21.42
N ALA A 444 -4.69 -6.64 -20.19
CA ALA A 444 -3.83 -6.43 -19.04
C ALA A 444 -2.45 -7.11 -19.19
N ALA A 445 -2.43 -8.34 -19.73
CA ALA A 445 -1.21 -9.05 -20.04
C ALA A 445 -0.33 -8.32 -21.05
N MET A 446 -0.92 -7.71 -22.09
CA MET A 446 -0.18 -6.95 -23.12
C MET A 446 0.42 -5.66 -22.53
N VAL A 447 -0.30 -4.96 -21.66
CA VAL A 447 0.23 -3.79 -20.94
C VAL A 447 1.38 -4.20 -20.03
N ALA A 448 1.21 -5.26 -19.24
CA ALA A 448 2.26 -5.80 -18.37
C ALA A 448 3.49 -6.27 -19.16
N LEU A 449 3.29 -6.92 -20.30
CA LEU A 449 4.36 -7.31 -21.22
C LEU A 449 5.16 -6.10 -21.70
N THR A 450 4.46 -5.04 -22.12
CA THR A 450 5.09 -3.79 -22.56
C THR A 450 5.95 -3.21 -21.43
N GLY A 451 5.42 -3.14 -20.20
CA GLY A 451 6.17 -2.70 -19.03
C GLY A 451 7.42 -3.55 -18.77
N ALA A 452 7.29 -4.88 -18.80
CA ALA A 452 8.40 -5.80 -18.59
C ALA A 452 9.49 -5.69 -19.68
N ILE A 453 9.09 -5.50 -20.95
CA ILE A 453 10.02 -5.29 -22.07
C ILE A 453 10.78 -3.97 -21.89
N LEU A 454 10.10 -2.89 -21.49
CA LEU A 454 10.74 -1.60 -21.24
C LEU A 454 11.75 -1.71 -20.08
N ILE A 455 11.41 -2.37 -18.98
CA ILE A 455 12.33 -2.60 -17.87
C ILE A 455 13.54 -3.42 -18.34
N ARG A 456 13.32 -4.52 -19.09
CA ARG A 456 14.41 -5.32 -19.65
C ARG A 456 15.32 -4.49 -20.54
N LYS A 457 14.76 -3.62 -21.38
CA LYS A 457 15.50 -2.70 -22.23
C LYS A 457 16.27 -1.67 -21.38
N GLY A 458 15.67 -1.15 -20.31
CA GLY A 458 16.35 -0.25 -19.38
C GLY A 458 17.62 -0.90 -18.81
N PHE A 459 17.50 -2.12 -18.30
CA PHE A 459 18.63 -2.86 -17.74
C PHE A 459 19.71 -3.30 -18.76
N SER A 460 19.50 -3.10 -20.05
CA SER A 460 20.56 -3.26 -21.07
C SER A 460 21.51 -2.06 -21.15
N TYR A 461 21.14 -0.93 -20.54
CA TYR A 461 21.98 0.26 -20.45
C TYR A 461 22.74 0.29 -19.11
N PRO A 462 23.87 1.03 -19.04
CA PRO A 462 24.60 1.20 -17.79
C PRO A 462 23.71 1.90 -16.74
N ILE A 463 23.75 1.43 -15.51
CA ILE A 463 23.07 2.07 -14.38
C ILE A 463 23.87 3.33 -14.04
N PRO A 464 23.25 4.53 -14.08
CA PRO A 464 23.94 5.77 -13.77
C PRO A 464 24.35 5.80 -12.30
N LYS A 465 25.50 6.42 -12.01
CA LYS A 465 25.93 6.73 -10.65
C LYS A 465 25.37 8.09 -10.21
N ASP A 466 25.21 8.28 -8.91
CA ASP A 466 24.63 9.48 -8.29
C ASP A 466 25.31 10.78 -8.78
N GLU A 467 26.63 10.80 -8.79
CA GLU A 467 27.46 11.95 -9.23
C GLU A 467 27.16 12.40 -10.67
N SER A 468 26.93 11.46 -11.59
CA SER A 468 26.63 11.76 -13.00
C SER A 468 25.22 12.30 -13.21
N ILE A 469 24.32 12.09 -12.26
CA ILE A 469 22.94 12.57 -12.35
C ILE A 469 22.84 13.98 -11.77
N GLU A 470 23.60 14.31 -10.74
CA GLU A 470 23.66 15.66 -10.18
C GLU A 470 24.22 16.66 -11.22
N GLU A 471 25.25 16.26 -11.99
CA GLU A 471 25.72 17.05 -13.14
C GLU A 471 24.66 17.25 -14.22
N LEU A 472 23.85 16.21 -14.53
CA LEU A 472 22.79 16.28 -15.55
C LEU A 472 21.57 17.11 -15.12
N LEU A 473 21.29 17.21 -13.84
CA LEU A 473 20.22 18.06 -13.31
C LEU A 473 20.59 19.56 -13.38
N GLY A 474 21.83 19.83 -13.74
CA GLY A 474 22.39 21.16 -14.02
C GLY A 474 22.78 21.89 -12.75
N GLU A 475 23.84 22.67 -12.86
CA GLU A 475 24.24 23.70 -11.93
C GLU A 475 23.03 24.55 -11.53
N VAL A 476 22.36 24.13 -10.48
CA VAL A 476 21.44 25.03 -9.79
C VAL A 476 22.33 25.99 -9.05
N SER A 477 22.31 27.24 -9.50
CA SER A 477 22.92 28.39 -8.85
C SER A 477 23.06 28.13 -7.36
N ASP A 478 24.31 28.20 -6.86
CA ASP A 478 24.76 28.11 -5.46
C ASP A 478 24.19 29.22 -4.58
N GLU A 479 22.88 29.45 -4.65
CA GLU A 479 22.12 30.28 -3.73
C GLU A 479 21.16 29.44 -2.86
N VAL A 480 21.67 28.35 -2.30
CA VAL A 480 21.21 27.93 -0.99
C VAL A 480 22.02 28.76 0.00
N PRO A 481 21.43 29.66 0.79
CA PRO A 481 22.18 30.30 1.85
C PRO A 481 22.76 29.20 2.72
N VAL A 482 24.09 29.08 2.67
CA VAL A 482 24.85 28.31 3.66
C VAL A 482 24.41 28.90 4.99
N ILE A 483 23.59 28.16 5.75
CA ILE A 483 23.33 28.52 7.13
C ILE A 483 24.71 28.52 7.76
N PRO A 484 25.23 29.69 8.21
CA PRO A 484 26.53 29.71 8.85
C PRO A 484 26.45 28.71 9.98
N GLU A 485 27.36 27.76 10.02
CA GLU A 485 27.58 26.91 11.18
C GLU A 485 27.76 27.88 12.36
N ALA A 486 26.68 28.07 13.10
CA ALA A 486 26.77 28.76 14.38
C ALA A 486 27.73 27.91 15.19
N GLY A 487 28.91 28.48 15.43
CA GLY A 487 30.05 27.83 16.06
C GLY A 487 29.58 26.99 17.24
N ILE A 488 29.66 25.67 17.06
CA ILE A 488 29.57 24.74 18.17
C ILE A 488 30.83 25.02 18.99
N PRO A 489 30.73 25.49 20.25
CA PRO A 489 31.90 25.64 21.10
C PRO A 489 32.58 24.27 21.14
N GLU A 490 33.85 24.21 20.73
CA GLU A 490 34.68 23.02 20.85
C GLU A 490 34.62 22.56 22.33
N LEU A 491 33.90 21.46 22.54
CA LEU A 491 33.99 20.76 23.81
C LEU A 491 35.41 20.19 23.90
N PRO A 492 36.12 20.38 25.03
CA PRO A 492 37.44 19.87 25.20
C PRO A 492 37.46 18.37 24.98
N ILE A 493 38.36 17.92 24.09
CA ILE A 493 38.61 16.50 23.82
C ILE A 493 38.93 15.84 25.16
N PRO A 494 38.17 14.80 25.59
CA PRO A 494 38.55 14.07 26.80
C PRO A 494 39.91 13.45 26.63
N ALA A 495 40.80 13.66 27.58
CA ALA A 495 42.12 13.03 27.64
C ALA A 495 42.00 11.51 27.46
N GLU A 496 43.04 10.95 26.83
CA GLU A 496 43.24 9.54 26.48
C GLU A 496 42.62 8.55 27.48
N ILE A 497 41.85 7.60 26.94
CA ILE A 497 41.27 6.49 27.72
C ILE A 497 42.45 5.71 28.34
N PRO A 498 42.53 5.51 29.67
CA PRO A 498 43.60 4.76 30.28
C PRO A 498 43.66 3.34 29.72
N ALA A 499 44.88 2.84 29.42
CA ALA A 499 45.16 1.54 28.81
C ALA A 499 44.44 0.34 29.49
N GLN A 500 44.12 0.44 30.76
CA GLN A 500 43.35 -0.58 31.50
C GLN A 500 41.87 -0.73 31.07
N THR A 501 41.31 0.27 30.41
CA THR A 501 39.91 0.20 29.92
C THR A 501 39.88 -0.48 28.54
N GLN A 502 40.90 -0.29 27.73
CA GLN A 502 41.05 -0.93 26.41
C GLN A 502 41.20 -2.45 26.55
N GLU A 503 42.00 -2.93 27.53
CA GLU A 503 42.19 -4.34 27.80
C GLU A 503 40.89 -5.07 28.30
N ARG A 504 39.97 -4.35 28.89
CA ARG A 504 38.65 -4.89 29.27
C ARG A 504 37.68 -5.02 28.08
N ILE A 505 37.78 -4.12 27.10
CA ILE A 505 36.94 -4.16 25.89
C ILE A 505 37.43 -5.33 25.01
N ASP A 506 38.74 -5.53 24.88
CA ASP A 506 39.29 -6.60 24.05
C ASP A 506 39.04 -8.00 24.67
N LYS A 507 39.00 -8.13 26.00
CA LYS A 507 38.62 -9.37 26.68
C LYS A 507 37.14 -9.71 26.60
N ALA A 508 36.24 -8.72 26.40
CA ALA A 508 34.82 -8.92 26.23
C ALA A 508 34.40 -9.29 24.79
N ALA A 509 35.28 -9.15 23.82
CA ALA A 509 35.06 -9.44 22.40
C ALA A 509 35.40 -10.88 21.99
N VAL A 510 35.94 -11.69 22.88
CA VAL A 510 36.25 -13.12 22.59
C VAL A 510 34.97 -13.94 22.83
N ILE A 511 34.22 -14.20 21.76
CA ILE A 511 33.09 -15.16 21.74
C ILE A 511 33.70 -16.58 21.82
N PRO A 512 33.32 -17.43 22.78
CA PRO A 512 33.78 -18.81 22.82
C PRO A 512 33.26 -19.59 21.60
N ASP A 513 34.16 -20.25 20.91
CA ASP A 513 33.87 -21.14 19.78
C ASP A 513 33.12 -22.40 20.28
N THR A 514 31.82 -22.48 19.98
CA THR A 514 30.94 -23.58 20.41
C THR A 514 30.96 -24.79 19.47
N THR A 515 32.02 -25.01 18.71
CA THR A 515 32.16 -26.14 17.76
C THR A 515 32.90 -27.37 18.33
N ARG A 516 33.11 -27.50 19.65
CA ARG A 516 33.81 -28.64 20.26
C ARG A 516 33.07 -29.37 21.37
N VAL A 517 31.79 -29.69 21.17
CA VAL A 517 31.02 -30.61 22.07
C VAL A 517 30.07 -31.45 21.22
N ALA A 518 30.56 -32.23 20.29
CA ALA A 518 29.75 -33.23 19.57
C ALA A 518 30.52 -34.51 19.21
N GLU A 519 31.67 -34.80 19.84
CA GLU A 519 32.45 -36.04 19.55
C GLU A 519 32.75 -36.92 20.76
N GLU A 520 32.14 -36.72 21.94
CA GLU A 520 32.38 -37.60 23.10
C GLU A 520 31.08 -38.11 23.72
N SER A 521 30.11 -38.65 22.93
CA SER A 521 29.03 -39.48 23.44
C SER A 521 28.58 -40.55 22.45
N SER A 522 29.52 -41.38 21.98
CA SER A 522 29.24 -42.68 21.39
C SER A 522 30.42 -43.61 21.69
N GLY A 523 30.42 -44.14 22.86
CA GLY A 523 31.19 -45.25 23.37
C GLY A 523 30.38 -46.04 24.34
#